data_24f13f4e4a7f3f91fea50febfe94cad4
#
_entry.id   24f13f4e4a7f3f91fea50febfe94cad4
#
_cell.length_a   1.000
_cell.length_b   1.000
_cell.length_c   1.000
_cell.angle_alpha   90.00
_cell.angle_beta   90.00
_cell.angle_gamma   90.00
#
_symmetry.space_group_name_H-M   'P 1'
#
loop_
_entity.id
_entity.type
_entity.pdbx_description
1 polymer ?
#
loop_
_entity_poly.entity_id
_entity_poly.type
_entity_poly.pdbx_seq_one_letter_code
_entity_poly.pdbx_strand_id
1 'polypeptide(L)'
;YKTILQGSDSNSGLSNWGDFVSAYALGKVNANTAPKEVLGCLDQAMSDSVVTELIAYRSRNVLHNQEDLKKIPGIDQDLAFRLGKVMGYASQVFRVRVVVTSQEVPLEVEAMLERKSQEEIVVRYWRAR
;
A
#
# COMPACT_ATOMS: atom_id res chain seq x y z
N TYR A 1 -1.83 16.78 15.06
CA TYR A 1 -1.68 15.87 13.90
C TYR A 1 -1.34 14.43 14.31
N LYS A 2 -0.43 14.21 15.27
CA LYS A 2 -0.11 12.84 15.74
C LYS A 2 -1.33 12.09 16.32
N THR A 3 -2.20 12.78 17.03
CA THR A 3 -3.36 12.19 17.71
C THR A 3 -4.44 11.70 16.74
N ILE A 4 -4.60 12.36 15.59
CA ILE A 4 -5.57 11.98 14.55
C ILE A 4 -5.15 10.69 13.82
N LEU A 5 -3.84 10.51 13.63
CA LEU A 5 -3.29 9.35 12.91
C LEU A 5 -3.04 8.13 13.82
N GLN A 6 -3.07 8.31 15.13
CA GLN A 6 -2.77 7.25 16.10
C GLN A 6 -4.01 6.59 16.71
N GLY A 7 -5.22 6.79 16.20
CA GLY A 7 -6.43 6.18 16.76
C GLY A 7 -6.46 6.20 18.29
N SER A 8 -7.40 6.84 18.92
CA SER A 8 -7.39 7.11 20.37
C SER A 8 -7.79 5.93 21.26
N ASP A 9 -7.99 4.73 20.73
CA ASP A 9 -8.46 3.59 21.51
C ASP A 9 -7.56 2.36 21.36
N SER A 10 -6.81 2.11 22.42
CA SER A 10 -6.00 0.91 22.65
C SER A 10 -6.82 -0.40 22.74
N ASN A 11 -8.13 -0.36 22.56
CA ASN A 11 -9.03 -1.51 22.77
C ASN A 11 -9.86 -1.92 21.54
N SER A 12 -9.71 -1.27 20.38
CA SER A 12 -10.57 -1.51 19.20
C SER A 12 -10.00 -2.46 18.15
N GLY A 13 -8.79 -3.00 18.32
CA GLY A 13 -8.16 -3.86 17.30
C GLY A 13 -7.95 -3.18 15.95
N LEU A 14 -8.24 -1.89 15.85
CA LEU A 14 -8.03 -1.08 14.65
C LEU A 14 -6.55 -0.75 14.54
N SER A 15 -5.94 -1.22 13.49
CA SER A 15 -4.59 -0.85 13.07
C SER A 15 -4.46 0.66 12.99
N ASN A 16 -3.29 1.16 13.32
CA ASN A 16 -2.99 2.59 13.28
C ASN A 16 -3.27 3.18 11.90
N TRP A 17 -4.13 4.18 11.78
CA TRP A 17 -4.43 4.85 10.50
C TRP A 17 -3.17 5.28 9.74
N GLY A 18 -2.10 5.58 10.48
CA GLY A 18 -0.81 5.91 9.91
C GLY A 18 -0.18 4.81 9.06
N ASP A 19 -0.62 3.55 9.21
CA ASP A 19 -0.13 2.43 8.42
C ASP A 19 -0.81 2.35 7.04
N PHE A 20 -1.97 2.99 6.88
CA PHE A 20 -2.79 2.94 5.66
C PHE A 20 -2.76 4.23 4.84
N VAL A 21 -2.26 5.34 5.41
CA VAL A 21 -2.27 6.66 4.77
C VAL A 21 -0.86 7.18 4.58
N SER A 22 -0.57 7.69 3.40
CA SER A 22 0.73 8.29 3.07
C SER A 22 0.56 9.65 2.39
N ALA A 23 1.30 10.65 2.86
CA ALA A 23 1.39 11.96 2.22
C ALA A 23 2.26 11.94 0.93
N TYR A 24 2.97 10.85 0.69
CA TYR A 24 3.88 10.67 -0.45
C TYR A 24 3.28 9.84 -1.58
N ALA A 25 2.01 9.42 -1.45
CA ALA A 25 1.34 8.61 -2.45
C ALA A 25 1.07 9.41 -3.74
N LEU A 26 1.20 8.74 -4.88
CA LEU A 26 0.92 9.31 -6.22
C LEU A 26 -0.54 9.13 -6.64
N GLY A 27 -1.46 8.97 -5.68
CA GLY A 27 -2.90 8.90 -5.90
C GLY A 27 -3.43 7.55 -6.40
N LYS A 28 -2.57 6.52 -6.51
CA LYS A 28 -3.00 5.16 -6.87
C LYS A 28 -2.56 4.14 -5.82
N VAL A 29 -3.44 3.18 -5.56
CA VAL A 29 -3.19 2.05 -4.66
C VAL A 29 -2.59 0.90 -5.45
N ASN A 30 -1.44 0.37 -5.01
CA ASN A 30 -0.82 -0.76 -5.68
C ASN A 30 -1.59 -2.05 -5.39
N ALA A 31 -2.24 -2.61 -6.42
CA ALA A 31 -3.04 -3.83 -6.34
C ALA A 31 -2.23 -5.04 -5.85
N ASN A 32 -0.93 -5.10 -6.15
CA ASN A 32 -0.06 -6.22 -5.78
C ASN A 32 0.39 -6.20 -4.32
N THR A 33 0.35 -5.03 -3.64
CA THR A 33 0.95 -4.90 -2.29
C THR A 33 0.03 -4.30 -1.24
N ALA A 34 -1.09 -3.67 -1.64
CA ALA A 34 -2.01 -3.02 -0.71
C ALA A 34 -2.58 -4.01 0.33
N PRO A 35 -2.69 -3.63 1.61
CA PRO A 35 -3.31 -4.46 2.63
C PRO A 35 -4.82 -4.63 2.39
N LYS A 36 -5.40 -5.66 3.02
CA LYS A 36 -6.81 -6.05 2.88
C LYS A 36 -7.75 -4.86 3.13
N GLU A 37 -7.48 -4.12 4.18
CA GLU A 37 -8.28 -2.98 4.64
C GLU A 37 -8.34 -1.87 3.58
N VAL A 38 -7.21 -1.57 2.95
CA VAL A 38 -7.12 -0.57 1.88
C VAL A 38 -7.88 -1.04 0.64
N LEU A 39 -7.73 -2.31 0.25
CA LEU A 39 -8.42 -2.88 -0.90
C LEU A 39 -9.95 -2.83 -0.73
N GLY A 40 -10.45 -3.15 0.47
CA GLY A 40 -11.87 -3.11 0.79
C GLY A 40 -12.50 -1.71 0.77
N CYS A 41 -11.68 -0.66 0.89
CA CYS A 41 -12.16 0.73 0.84
C CYS A 41 -12.21 1.33 -0.59
N LEU A 42 -11.73 0.62 -1.62
CA LEU A 42 -11.60 1.20 -2.96
C LEU A 42 -12.92 1.32 -3.72
N ASP A 43 -13.87 0.42 -3.47
CA ASP A 43 -15.18 0.41 -4.11
C ASP A 43 -16.18 -0.35 -3.23
N GLN A 44 -17.46 0.03 -3.27
CA GLN A 44 -18.51 -0.65 -2.49
C GLN A 44 -18.68 -2.14 -2.86
N ALA A 45 -18.35 -2.51 -4.09
CA ALA A 45 -18.39 -3.90 -4.55
C ALA A 45 -17.18 -4.73 -4.09
N MET A 46 -16.16 -4.12 -3.47
CA MET A 46 -15.00 -4.81 -2.89
C MET A 46 -15.37 -5.44 -1.53
N SER A 47 -16.26 -6.43 -1.58
CA SER A 47 -16.61 -7.23 -0.39
C SER A 47 -15.40 -8.01 0.13
N ASP A 48 -15.49 -8.49 1.38
CA ASP A 48 -14.45 -9.34 1.98
C ASP A 48 -14.12 -10.58 1.13
N SER A 49 -15.11 -11.14 0.46
CA SER A 49 -14.92 -12.28 -0.46
C SER A 49 -14.08 -11.89 -1.67
N VAL A 50 -14.44 -10.78 -2.35
CA VAL A 50 -13.70 -10.28 -3.53
C VAL A 50 -12.28 -9.90 -3.18
N VAL A 51 -12.08 -9.23 -2.04
CA VAL A 51 -10.73 -8.88 -1.56
C VAL A 51 -9.90 -10.12 -1.27
N THR A 52 -10.50 -11.14 -0.66
CA THR A 52 -9.83 -12.42 -0.38
C THR A 52 -9.39 -13.12 -1.67
N GLU A 53 -10.25 -13.17 -2.69
CA GLU A 53 -9.92 -13.71 -4.00
C GLU A 53 -8.82 -12.94 -4.72
N LEU A 54 -8.84 -11.60 -4.63
CA LEU A 54 -7.76 -10.77 -5.17
C LEU A 54 -6.43 -11.07 -4.49
N ILE A 55 -6.41 -11.17 -3.16
CA ILE A 55 -5.20 -11.50 -2.40
C ILE A 55 -4.70 -12.92 -2.75
N ALA A 56 -5.61 -13.90 -2.87
CA ALA A 56 -5.26 -15.24 -3.27
C ALA A 56 -4.70 -15.29 -4.71
N TYR A 57 -5.28 -14.52 -5.63
CA TYR A 57 -4.81 -14.43 -7.01
C TYR A 57 -3.40 -13.83 -7.09
N ARG A 58 -3.19 -12.66 -6.44
CA ARG A 58 -1.89 -11.96 -6.49
C ARG A 58 -0.76 -12.71 -5.78
N SER A 59 -1.06 -13.64 -4.87
CA SER A 59 -0.04 -14.49 -4.24
C SER A 59 0.62 -15.48 -5.20
N ARG A 60 -0.04 -15.76 -6.34
CA ARG A 60 0.44 -16.69 -7.38
C ARG A 60 0.75 -16.01 -8.70
N ASN A 61 0.16 -14.84 -8.94
CA ASN A 61 0.23 -14.11 -10.21
C ASN A 61 0.47 -12.63 -9.94
N VAL A 62 1.40 -12.02 -10.66
CA VAL A 62 1.57 -10.57 -10.61
C VAL A 62 0.51 -9.92 -11.49
N LEU A 63 -0.19 -8.92 -10.95
CA LEU A 63 -1.11 -8.07 -11.70
C LEU A 63 -0.31 -7.00 -12.44
N HIS A 64 -0.48 -6.91 -13.75
CA HIS A 64 0.24 -5.95 -14.60
C HIS A 64 -0.66 -4.84 -15.14
N ASN A 65 -1.96 -5.12 -15.27
CA ASN A 65 -2.91 -4.20 -15.88
C ASN A 65 -4.35 -4.51 -15.42
N GLN A 66 -5.29 -3.69 -15.88
CA GLN A 66 -6.72 -3.84 -15.56
C GLN A 66 -7.34 -5.15 -16.07
N GLU A 67 -6.84 -5.70 -17.17
CA GLU A 67 -7.37 -6.97 -17.71
C GLU A 67 -7.09 -8.15 -16.78
N ASP A 68 -6.00 -8.08 -16.00
CA ASP A 68 -5.72 -9.13 -15.02
C ASP A 68 -6.72 -9.13 -13.85
N LEU A 69 -7.33 -7.99 -13.53
CA LEU A 69 -8.39 -7.92 -12.52
C LEU A 69 -9.62 -8.72 -12.92
N LYS A 70 -9.96 -8.79 -14.21
CA LYS A 70 -11.12 -9.54 -14.72
C LYS A 70 -10.97 -11.06 -14.56
N LYS A 71 -9.76 -11.54 -14.29
CA LYS A 71 -9.49 -12.97 -14.04
C LYS A 71 -9.83 -13.39 -12.62
N ILE A 72 -10.14 -12.42 -11.75
CA ILE A 72 -10.40 -12.64 -10.33
C ILE A 72 -11.90 -12.86 -10.12
N PRO A 73 -12.31 -13.95 -9.47
CA PRO A 73 -13.72 -14.19 -9.16
C PRO A 73 -14.34 -13.02 -8.39
N GLY A 74 -15.52 -12.60 -8.84
CA GLY A 74 -16.25 -11.47 -8.24
C GLY A 74 -15.86 -10.08 -8.78
N ILE A 75 -14.88 -9.99 -9.67
CA ILE A 75 -14.53 -8.73 -10.37
C ILE A 75 -15.05 -8.80 -11.80
N ASP A 76 -16.18 -8.16 -12.05
CA ASP A 76 -16.74 -7.99 -13.39
C ASP A 76 -16.05 -6.86 -14.17
N GLN A 77 -16.49 -6.64 -15.40
CA GLN A 77 -15.90 -5.63 -16.28
C GLN A 77 -16.08 -4.20 -15.72
N ASP A 78 -17.24 -3.92 -15.14
CA ASP A 78 -17.55 -2.59 -14.61
C ASP A 78 -16.74 -2.29 -13.35
N LEU A 79 -16.63 -3.26 -12.46
CA LEU A 79 -15.78 -3.14 -11.26
C LEU A 79 -14.30 -3.00 -11.65
N ALA A 80 -13.81 -3.82 -12.58
CA ALA A 80 -12.44 -3.72 -13.08
C ALA A 80 -12.15 -2.32 -13.68
N PHE A 81 -13.12 -1.74 -14.39
CA PHE A 81 -13.00 -0.39 -14.95
C PHE A 81 -12.92 0.69 -13.85
N ARG A 82 -13.77 0.62 -12.82
CA ARG A 82 -13.72 1.56 -11.69
C ARG A 82 -12.42 1.42 -10.90
N LEU A 83 -12.00 0.19 -10.60
CA LEU A 83 -10.75 -0.10 -9.90
C LEU A 83 -9.52 0.38 -10.69
N GLY A 84 -9.52 0.27 -12.01
CA GLY A 84 -8.42 0.75 -12.86
C GLY A 84 -8.14 2.26 -12.76
N LYS A 85 -9.13 3.04 -12.31
CA LYS A 85 -8.95 4.49 -12.07
C LYS A 85 -8.15 4.78 -10.81
N VAL A 86 -8.29 3.94 -9.77
CA VAL A 86 -7.71 4.14 -8.43
C VAL A 86 -6.57 3.18 -8.13
N MET A 87 -6.45 2.08 -8.87
CA MET A 87 -5.37 1.11 -8.71
C MET A 87 -4.20 1.38 -9.66
N GLY A 88 -2.99 1.08 -9.17
CA GLY A 88 -1.77 0.92 -9.93
C GLY A 88 -1.22 -0.49 -9.73
N TYR A 89 -0.26 -0.88 -10.55
CA TYR A 89 0.29 -2.25 -10.54
C TYR A 89 1.78 -2.29 -10.16
N ALA A 90 2.38 -1.12 -9.98
CA ALA A 90 3.77 -0.97 -9.53
C ALA A 90 3.87 0.19 -8.54
N SER A 91 4.76 0.05 -7.55
CA SER A 91 5.07 1.13 -6.61
C SER A 91 6.14 2.04 -7.19
N GLN A 92 5.98 3.34 -6.99
CA GLN A 92 6.97 4.36 -7.33
C GLN A 92 7.58 4.99 -6.08
N VAL A 93 6.88 4.91 -4.94
CA VAL A 93 7.35 5.44 -3.66
C VAL A 93 7.58 4.29 -2.68
N PHE A 94 8.71 4.32 -2.01
CA PHE A 94 9.16 3.29 -1.08
C PHE A 94 9.59 3.94 0.24
N ARG A 95 9.12 3.37 1.36
CA ARG A 95 9.68 3.66 2.67
C ARG A 95 10.79 2.65 2.93
N VAL A 96 11.97 3.15 3.24
CA VAL A 96 13.11 2.35 3.67
C VAL A 96 13.37 2.64 5.13
N ARG A 97 13.46 1.60 5.95
CA ARG A 97 13.82 1.68 7.37
C ARG A 97 15.01 0.77 7.60
N VAL A 98 16.09 1.36 8.08
CA VAL A 98 17.32 0.64 8.45
C VAL A 98 17.51 0.81 9.95
N VAL A 99 17.66 -0.31 10.65
CA VAL A 99 17.97 -0.33 12.07
C VAL A 99 19.34 -0.97 12.23
N VAL A 100 20.29 -0.20 12.76
CA VAL A 100 21.61 -0.70 13.11
C VAL A 100 21.65 -0.92 14.62
N THR A 101 21.80 -2.17 15.02
CA THR A 101 21.93 -2.54 16.43
C THR A 101 23.41 -2.57 16.78
N SER A 102 23.86 -1.61 17.58
CA SER A 102 25.19 -1.58 18.19
C SER A 102 25.05 -1.85 19.69
N GLN A 103 26.14 -2.28 20.33
CA GLN A 103 26.15 -2.51 21.77
C GLN A 103 25.93 -1.24 22.61
N GLU A 104 26.15 -0.06 22.02
CA GLU A 104 26.07 1.22 22.75
C GLU A 104 24.76 1.98 22.48
N VAL A 105 24.36 2.15 21.20
CA VAL A 105 23.13 2.88 20.85
C VAL A 105 22.56 2.34 19.54
N PRO A 106 21.27 1.93 19.49
CA PRO A 106 20.62 1.61 18.24
C PRO A 106 20.44 2.89 17.41
N LEU A 107 20.83 2.83 16.13
CA LEU A 107 20.60 3.88 15.16
C LEU A 107 19.49 3.43 14.20
N GLU A 108 18.46 4.25 14.07
CA GLU A 108 17.40 4.05 13.09
C GLU A 108 17.46 5.13 12.01
N VAL A 109 17.51 4.71 10.76
CA VAL A 109 17.39 5.59 9.59
C VAL A 109 16.11 5.26 8.84
N GLU A 110 15.30 6.27 8.60
CA GLU A 110 14.08 6.18 7.78
C GLU A 110 14.21 7.11 6.58
N ALA A 111 13.91 6.59 5.39
CA ALA A 111 13.92 7.37 4.16
C ALA A 111 12.68 7.08 3.30
N MET A 112 12.23 8.11 2.58
CA MET A 112 11.23 7.99 1.52
C MET A 112 11.90 8.20 0.18
N LEU A 113 11.85 7.15 -0.64
CA LEU A 113 12.48 7.12 -1.97
C LEU A 113 11.39 7.13 -3.03
N GLU A 114 11.55 7.95 -4.05
CA GLU A 114 10.71 7.92 -5.26
C GLU A 114 11.54 7.44 -6.44
N ARG A 115 11.06 6.40 -7.12
CA ARG A 115 11.62 5.91 -8.37
C ARG A 115 10.93 6.60 -9.54
N LYS A 116 11.63 7.49 -10.22
CA LYS A 116 11.14 8.20 -11.41
C LYS A 116 11.34 7.39 -12.68
N SER A 117 12.45 6.65 -12.76
CA SER A 117 12.76 5.75 -13.87
C SER A 117 13.53 4.52 -13.37
N GLN A 118 14.03 3.67 -14.28
CA GLN A 118 14.88 2.54 -13.91
C GLN A 118 16.23 2.98 -13.33
N GLU A 119 16.70 4.15 -13.72
CA GLU A 119 18.04 4.67 -13.37
C GLU A 119 17.96 5.87 -12.42
N GLU A 120 16.77 6.45 -12.16
CA GLU A 120 16.60 7.64 -11.36
C GLU A 120 15.78 7.37 -10.09
N ILE A 121 16.46 7.51 -8.95
CA ILE A 121 15.84 7.45 -7.61
C ILE A 121 16.07 8.79 -6.92
N VAL A 122 15.00 9.39 -6.41
CA VAL A 122 15.03 10.65 -5.68
C VAL A 122 14.72 10.39 -4.21
N VAL A 123 15.55 10.86 -3.31
CA VAL A 123 15.28 10.86 -1.87
C VAL A 123 14.37 12.05 -1.56
N ARG A 124 13.11 11.79 -1.20
CA ARG A 124 12.12 12.81 -0.86
C ARG A 124 12.26 13.30 0.56
N TYR A 125 12.67 12.41 1.44
CA TYR A 125 12.82 12.68 2.86
C TYR A 125 13.74 11.61 3.46
N TRP A 126 14.52 12.00 4.45
CA TRP A 126 15.22 11.07 5.32
C TRP A 126 15.40 11.65 6.72
N ARG A 127 15.51 10.77 7.70
CA ARG A 127 15.89 11.12 9.09
C ARG A 127 16.65 9.98 9.73
N ALA A 128 17.55 10.35 10.66
CA ALA A 128 18.20 9.41 11.58
C ALA A 128 17.76 9.74 13.01
N ARG A 129 17.62 8.76 13.84
CA ARG A 129 17.30 8.87 15.27
C ARG A 129 17.87 7.69 16.06
#